data_25a5e17aea793a53fa260cf1d5bf1f1c
#
_entry.id   25a5e17aea793a53fa260cf1d5bf1f1c
#
_cell.length_a   1.000
_cell.length_b   1.000
_cell.length_c   1.000
_cell.angle_alpha   90.00
_cell.angle_beta   90.00
_cell.angle_gamma   90.00
#
_symmetry.space_group_name_H-M   'P 1'
#
loop_
_entity.id
_entity.type
_entity.pdbx_description
1 polymer ?
#
loop_
_entity_poly.entity_id
_entity_poly.type
_entity_poly.pdbx_seq_one_letter_code
_entity_poly.pdbx_strand_id
1 'polypeptide(L)'
;MRVLVVEDETGLAEIVRSGLVEEGFAVDVAHTGIDGLWTATEYPYDVIVLDIMLPGLSGYEVCRQLRQRDVWTPVLMLTAKDGEYDQADALDLGADDYLIKPFSFVVLVARLRALVRRGAPTRPTVLVAGDLAVDPARRRVSRGEIVVRVTAREFALLEFLMRNRGDVVSKRAIIDNVWDAHFDGDPNIVEVYIGYLRRKIDEPFGRAAIQTERGMGYRLAADGG
;
A
#
# COMPACT_ATOMS: atom_id res chain seq x y z
N MET A 1 0.90 -0.30 2.79
CA MET A 1 0.89 0.19 1.39
C MET A 1 -0.43 0.86 1.13
N ARG A 2 -0.37 2.10 0.67
CA ARG A 2 -1.56 2.91 0.38
C ARG A 2 -1.81 3.02 -1.12
N VAL A 3 -3.02 2.69 -1.55
CA VAL A 3 -3.43 2.64 -2.96
C VAL A 3 -4.55 3.65 -3.18
N LEU A 4 -4.45 4.46 -4.24
CA LEU A 4 -5.57 5.22 -4.74
C LEU A 4 -6.19 4.45 -5.91
N VAL A 5 -7.50 4.23 -5.87
CA VAL A 5 -8.28 3.66 -6.98
C VAL A 5 -9.13 4.78 -7.57
N VAL A 6 -8.96 5.06 -8.86
CA VAL A 6 -9.74 6.05 -9.59
C VAL A 6 -10.56 5.30 -10.64
N GLU A 7 -11.86 5.14 -10.37
CA GLU A 7 -12.77 4.30 -11.12
C GLU A 7 -14.19 4.86 -10.96
N ASP A 8 -14.88 5.14 -12.08
CA ASP A 8 -16.23 5.73 -12.07
C ASP A 8 -17.32 4.69 -11.87
N GLU A 9 -17.08 3.44 -12.27
CA GLU A 9 -18.01 2.35 -12.02
C GLU A 9 -17.95 1.95 -10.54
N THR A 10 -18.91 2.44 -9.75
CA THR A 10 -18.93 2.25 -8.28
C THR A 10 -18.89 0.79 -7.85
N GLY A 11 -19.52 -0.11 -8.63
CA GLY A 11 -19.51 -1.56 -8.36
C GLY A 11 -18.11 -2.15 -8.48
N LEU A 12 -17.40 -1.82 -9.55
CA LEU A 12 -16.03 -2.29 -9.78
C LEU A 12 -15.07 -1.68 -8.76
N ALA A 13 -15.20 -0.36 -8.51
CA ALA A 13 -14.39 0.34 -7.51
C ALA A 13 -14.49 -0.33 -6.14
N GLU A 14 -15.71 -0.69 -5.70
CA GLU A 14 -15.93 -1.33 -4.39
C GLU A 14 -15.39 -2.76 -4.33
N ILE A 15 -15.52 -3.54 -5.42
CA ILE A 15 -14.93 -4.89 -5.51
C ILE A 15 -13.40 -4.80 -5.42
N VAL A 16 -12.79 -3.89 -6.15
CA VAL A 16 -11.34 -3.66 -6.13
C VAL A 16 -10.89 -3.20 -4.75
N ARG A 17 -11.60 -2.22 -4.16
CA ARG A 17 -11.32 -1.71 -2.81
C ARG A 17 -11.35 -2.83 -1.78
N SER A 18 -12.47 -3.56 -1.72
CA SER A 18 -12.67 -4.62 -0.73
C SER A 18 -11.60 -5.72 -0.85
N GLY A 19 -11.33 -6.19 -2.06
CA GLY A 19 -10.30 -7.19 -2.28
C GLY A 19 -8.89 -6.70 -1.89
N LEU A 20 -8.54 -5.45 -2.21
CA LEU A 20 -7.25 -4.87 -1.82
C LEU A 20 -7.14 -4.69 -0.31
N VAL A 21 -8.23 -4.32 0.38
CA VAL A 21 -8.26 -4.23 1.84
C VAL A 21 -8.05 -5.61 2.50
N GLU A 22 -8.64 -6.68 1.95
CA GLU A 22 -8.39 -8.06 2.41
C GLU A 22 -6.92 -8.47 2.22
N GLU A 23 -6.28 -7.97 1.15
CA GLU A 23 -4.86 -8.16 0.88
C GLU A 23 -3.95 -7.28 1.75
N GLY A 24 -4.51 -6.46 2.66
CA GLY A 24 -3.79 -5.64 3.63
C GLY A 24 -3.35 -4.27 3.12
N PHE A 25 -3.90 -3.80 1.98
CA PHE A 25 -3.67 -2.43 1.52
C PHE A 25 -4.59 -1.44 2.27
N ALA A 26 -4.13 -0.21 2.42
CA ALA A 26 -4.98 0.94 2.69
C ALA A 26 -5.46 1.50 1.34
N VAL A 27 -6.76 1.67 1.15
CA VAL A 27 -7.33 1.98 -0.18
C VAL A 27 -8.26 3.18 -0.08
N ASP A 28 -7.94 4.22 -0.83
CA ASP A 28 -8.83 5.35 -1.07
C ASP A 28 -9.43 5.22 -2.47
N VAL A 29 -10.66 5.73 -2.66
CA VAL A 29 -11.37 5.67 -3.95
C VAL A 29 -11.77 7.07 -4.37
N ALA A 30 -11.58 7.37 -5.66
CA ALA A 30 -12.13 8.54 -6.33
C ALA A 30 -12.94 8.07 -7.55
N HIS A 31 -14.06 8.74 -7.86
CA HIS A 31 -14.97 8.34 -8.93
C HIS A 31 -14.90 9.24 -10.16
N THR A 32 -14.05 10.26 -10.14
CA THR A 32 -13.81 11.14 -11.29
C THR A 32 -12.32 11.38 -11.48
N GLY A 33 -11.91 11.70 -12.70
CA GLY A 33 -10.52 12.05 -12.97
C GLY A 33 -10.07 13.32 -12.24
N ILE A 34 -10.98 14.28 -12.00
CA ILE A 34 -10.70 15.52 -11.29
C ILE A 34 -10.40 15.22 -9.81
N ASP A 35 -11.25 14.43 -9.14
CA ASP A 35 -11.05 14.05 -7.75
C ASP A 35 -9.82 13.16 -7.59
N GLY A 36 -9.60 12.22 -8.54
CA GLY A 36 -8.41 11.38 -8.58
C GLY A 36 -7.11 12.18 -8.66
N LEU A 37 -7.06 13.16 -9.56
CA LEU A 37 -5.92 14.05 -9.71
C LEU A 37 -5.67 14.87 -8.44
N TRP A 38 -6.70 15.48 -7.88
CA TRP A 38 -6.60 16.25 -6.64
C TRP A 38 -6.10 15.36 -5.50
N THR A 39 -6.73 14.22 -5.27
CA THR A 39 -6.38 13.28 -4.20
C THR A 39 -4.94 12.78 -4.32
N ALA A 40 -4.51 12.42 -5.53
CA ALA A 40 -3.14 11.97 -5.80
C ALA A 40 -2.08 13.05 -5.61
N THR A 41 -2.47 14.34 -5.71
CA THR A 41 -1.57 15.48 -5.50
C THR A 41 -1.46 15.85 -4.02
N GLU A 42 -2.58 15.79 -3.28
CA GLU A 42 -2.64 16.22 -1.87
C GLU A 42 -2.14 15.16 -0.88
N TYR A 43 -2.25 13.87 -1.25
CA TYR A 43 -1.91 12.78 -0.34
C TYR A 43 -0.87 11.84 -0.95
N PRO A 44 0.06 11.31 -0.15
CA PRO A 44 1.05 10.35 -0.63
C PRO A 44 0.41 8.96 -0.82
N TYR A 45 0.66 8.36 -1.97
CA TYR A 45 0.28 6.97 -2.31
C TYR A 45 1.51 6.19 -2.75
N ASP A 46 1.49 4.88 -2.49
CA ASP A 46 2.52 3.95 -2.97
C ASP A 46 2.28 3.55 -4.44
N VAL A 47 1.01 3.57 -4.88
CA VAL A 47 0.59 3.25 -6.26
C VAL A 47 -0.82 3.77 -6.51
N ILE A 48 -1.10 4.13 -7.77
CA ILE A 48 -2.42 4.55 -8.25
C ILE A 48 -2.93 3.51 -9.24
N VAL A 49 -4.18 3.06 -9.07
CA VAL A 49 -4.97 2.32 -10.06
C VAL A 49 -5.88 3.32 -10.73
N LEU A 50 -5.78 3.48 -12.05
CA LEU A 50 -6.39 4.58 -12.78
C LEU A 50 -7.15 4.05 -14.00
N ASP A 51 -8.47 4.17 -14.00
CA ASP A 51 -9.25 3.91 -15.23
C ASP A 51 -8.96 4.98 -16.27
N ILE A 52 -8.91 4.56 -17.52
CA ILE A 52 -8.76 5.46 -18.66
C ILE A 52 -10.08 6.20 -18.95
N MET A 53 -11.21 5.52 -18.85
CA MET A 53 -12.51 6.02 -19.26
C MET A 53 -13.26 6.74 -18.14
N LEU A 54 -12.66 7.78 -17.58
CA LEU A 54 -13.25 8.55 -16.49
C LEU A 54 -14.07 9.75 -17.00
N PRO A 55 -15.14 10.14 -16.31
CA PRO A 55 -15.91 11.33 -16.64
C PRO A 55 -15.12 12.60 -16.34
N GLY A 56 -15.29 13.60 -17.21
CA GLY A 56 -14.69 14.92 -17.09
C GLY A 56 -13.24 14.98 -17.51
N LEU A 57 -12.36 14.30 -16.78
CA LEU A 57 -10.92 14.24 -17.06
C LEU A 57 -10.51 12.77 -17.25
N SER A 58 -10.08 12.40 -18.47
CA SER A 58 -9.68 11.02 -18.78
C SER A 58 -8.45 10.59 -17.96
N GLY A 59 -8.28 9.27 -17.72
CA GLY A 59 -7.13 8.74 -17.02
C GLY A 59 -5.79 9.07 -17.69
N TYR A 60 -5.75 9.18 -19.01
CA TYR A 60 -4.59 9.66 -19.75
C TYR A 60 -4.20 11.08 -19.34
N GLU A 61 -5.18 11.96 -19.27
CA GLU A 61 -4.97 13.35 -18.89
C GLU A 61 -4.61 13.49 -17.41
N VAL A 62 -5.19 12.66 -16.52
CA VAL A 62 -4.80 12.57 -15.10
C VAL A 62 -3.32 12.20 -15.00
N CYS A 63 -2.90 11.12 -15.66
CA CYS A 63 -1.51 10.67 -15.64
C CYS A 63 -0.55 11.75 -16.13
N ARG A 64 -0.85 12.39 -17.27
CA ARG A 64 -0.06 13.48 -17.84
C ARG A 64 0.09 14.64 -16.85
N GLN A 65 -1.01 15.06 -16.20
CA GLN A 65 -0.99 16.16 -15.25
C GLN A 65 -0.26 15.81 -13.95
N LEU A 66 -0.30 14.57 -13.49
CA LEU A 66 0.51 14.11 -12.36
C LEU A 66 1.99 14.29 -12.68
N ARG A 67 2.45 13.82 -13.84
CA ARG A 67 3.86 13.94 -14.25
C ARG A 67 4.29 15.41 -14.43
N GLN A 68 3.41 16.29 -14.96
CA GLN A 68 3.66 17.73 -15.07
C GLN A 68 3.80 18.43 -13.70
N ARG A 69 3.25 17.84 -12.64
CA ARG A 69 3.34 18.34 -11.26
C ARG A 69 4.42 17.64 -10.44
N ASP A 70 5.32 16.90 -11.11
CA ASP A 70 6.38 16.12 -10.48
C ASP A 70 5.88 15.03 -9.51
N VAL A 71 4.64 14.57 -9.67
CA VAL A 71 4.10 13.40 -8.94
C VAL A 71 4.49 12.14 -9.68
N TRP A 72 5.47 11.41 -9.15
CA TRP A 72 6.03 10.19 -9.75
C TRP A 72 5.51 8.90 -9.07
N THR A 73 4.41 8.97 -8.35
CA THR A 73 3.73 7.78 -7.84
C THR A 73 3.45 6.83 -8.99
N PRO A 74 3.82 5.53 -8.88
CA PRO A 74 3.55 4.55 -9.93
C PRO A 74 2.07 4.46 -10.27
N VAL A 75 1.76 4.41 -11.58
CA VAL A 75 0.39 4.34 -12.10
C VAL A 75 0.19 3.03 -12.85
N LEU A 76 -0.80 2.25 -12.42
CA LEU A 76 -1.37 1.12 -13.17
C LEU A 76 -2.65 1.58 -13.86
N MET A 77 -2.66 1.66 -15.19
CA MET A 77 -3.85 1.99 -15.95
C MET A 77 -4.77 0.78 -16.10
N LEU A 78 -6.08 0.98 -15.90
CA LEU A 78 -7.13 0.04 -16.29
C LEU A 78 -7.71 0.46 -17.64
N THR A 79 -7.85 -0.49 -18.57
CA THR A 79 -8.35 -0.20 -19.92
C THR A 79 -9.33 -1.27 -20.37
N ALA A 80 -10.40 -0.86 -21.03
CA ALA A 80 -11.31 -1.75 -21.76
C ALA A 80 -10.81 -2.05 -23.19
N LYS A 81 -9.75 -1.35 -23.63
CA LYS A 81 -9.20 -1.47 -24.97
C LYS A 81 -7.99 -2.41 -25.00
N ASP A 82 -7.99 -3.32 -25.94
CA ASP A 82 -6.96 -4.32 -26.20
C ASP A 82 -6.03 -3.96 -27.37
N GLY A 83 -6.20 -2.75 -27.95
CA GLY A 83 -5.39 -2.26 -29.05
C GLY A 83 -3.93 -2.02 -28.67
N GLU A 84 -2.98 -2.48 -29.49
CA GLU A 84 -1.54 -2.26 -29.27
C GLU A 84 -1.18 -0.77 -29.19
N TYR A 85 -1.89 0.07 -29.91
CA TYR A 85 -1.70 1.54 -29.91
C TYR A 85 -2.14 2.19 -28.60
N ASP A 86 -3.27 1.75 -28.02
CA ASP A 86 -3.76 2.29 -26.73
C ASP A 86 -2.81 1.95 -25.58
N GLN A 87 -2.14 0.81 -25.65
CA GLN A 87 -1.15 0.37 -24.66
C GLN A 87 0.16 1.18 -24.77
N ALA A 88 0.62 1.44 -26.00
CA ALA A 88 1.79 2.27 -26.26
C ALA A 88 1.55 3.71 -25.79
N ASP A 89 0.40 4.28 -26.10
CA ASP A 89 0.02 5.64 -25.70
C ASP A 89 -0.02 5.79 -24.17
N ALA A 90 -0.54 4.78 -23.43
CA ALA A 90 -0.57 4.80 -21.99
C ALA A 90 0.83 4.88 -21.37
N LEU A 91 1.78 4.10 -21.87
CA LEU A 91 3.15 4.06 -21.39
C LEU A 91 3.92 5.34 -21.77
N ASP A 92 3.74 5.84 -22.98
CA ASP A 92 4.38 7.08 -23.46
C ASP A 92 3.91 8.32 -22.68
N LEU A 93 2.67 8.30 -22.16
CA LEU A 93 2.12 9.33 -21.28
C LEU A 93 2.61 9.25 -19.83
N GLY A 94 3.43 8.26 -19.51
CA GLY A 94 4.07 8.11 -18.21
C GLY A 94 3.38 7.16 -17.25
N ALA A 95 2.49 6.28 -17.72
CA ALA A 95 2.04 5.14 -16.94
C ALA A 95 3.16 4.11 -16.77
N ASP A 96 3.17 3.42 -15.65
CA ASP A 96 4.22 2.45 -15.32
C ASP A 96 3.83 1.01 -15.68
N ASP A 97 2.53 0.73 -15.82
CA ASP A 97 1.98 -0.55 -16.28
C ASP A 97 0.50 -0.36 -16.67
N TYR A 98 -0.09 -1.37 -17.32
CA TYR A 98 -1.51 -1.38 -17.68
C TYR A 98 -2.12 -2.75 -17.43
N LEU A 99 -3.46 -2.80 -17.31
CA LEU A 99 -4.23 -4.03 -17.12
C LEU A 99 -5.57 -3.93 -17.85
N ILE A 100 -5.84 -4.90 -18.73
CA ILE A 100 -7.03 -4.92 -19.57
C ILE A 100 -8.22 -5.46 -18.80
N LYS A 101 -9.37 -4.79 -18.89
CA LYS A 101 -10.67 -5.25 -18.36
C LYS A 101 -11.31 -6.24 -19.36
N PRO A 102 -11.89 -7.39 -18.90
CA PRO A 102 -11.93 -7.85 -17.52
C PRO A 102 -10.62 -8.49 -17.07
N PHE A 103 -10.22 -8.26 -15.84
CA PHE A 103 -8.95 -8.73 -15.30
C PHE A 103 -9.11 -9.70 -14.13
N SER A 104 -8.08 -10.51 -13.91
CA SER A 104 -7.96 -11.32 -12.69
C SER A 104 -7.48 -10.46 -11.53
N PHE A 105 -8.17 -10.52 -10.39
CA PHE A 105 -7.79 -9.80 -9.18
C PHE A 105 -6.38 -10.20 -8.68
N VAL A 106 -6.01 -11.48 -8.80
CA VAL A 106 -4.67 -11.97 -8.45
C VAL A 106 -3.58 -11.28 -9.31
N VAL A 107 -3.86 -11.04 -10.61
CA VAL A 107 -2.95 -10.34 -11.51
C VAL A 107 -2.84 -8.87 -11.14
N LEU A 108 -3.96 -8.20 -10.82
CA LEU A 108 -3.98 -6.83 -10.31
C LEU A 108 -3.04 -6.68 -9.10
N VAL A 109 -3.24 -7.49 -8.07
CA VAL A 109 -2.43 -7.46 -6.83
C VAL A 109 -0.94 -7.70 -7.13
N ALA A 110 -0.63 -8.67 -8.00
CA ALA A 110 0.76 -8.97 -8.37
C ALA A 110 1.44 -7.78 -9.08
N ARG A 111 0.73 -7.08 -9.98
CA ARG A 111 1.23 -5.89 -10.67
C ARG A 111 1.43 -4.72 -9.72
N LEU A 112 0.47 -4.42 -8.84
CA LEU A 112 0.60 -3.36 -7.82
C LEU A 112 1.84 -3.58 -6.95
N ARG A 113 2.05 -4.79 -6.46
CA ARG A 113 3.25 -5.15 -5.70
C ARG A 113 4.55 -4.99 -6.51
N ALA A 114 4.51 -5.31 -7.79
CA ALA A 114 5.66 -5.14 -8.67
C ALA A 114 6.00 -3.66 -8.90
N LEU A 115 4.99 -2.81 -9.10
CA LEU A 115 5.13 -1.37 -9.30
C LEU A 115 5.74 -0.70 -8.07
N VAL A 116 5.17 -0.94 -6.89
CA VAL A 116 5.70 -0.38 -5.63
C VAL A 116 7.14 -0.83 -5.40
N ARG A 117 7.48 -2.06 -5.74
CA ARG A 117 8.86 -2.56 -5.65
C ARG A 117 9.82 -1.85 -6.60
N ARG A 118 9.37 -1.45 -7.80
CA ARG A 118 10.20 -0.72 -8.79
C ARG A 118 10.42 0.74 -8.41
N GLY A 119 9.43 1.39 -7.82
CA GLY A 119 9.47 2.80 -7.40
C GLY A 119 10.30 3.05 -6.13
N ALA A 120 10.73 2.02 -5.42
CA ALA A 120 11.55 2.18 -4.23
C ALA A 120 13.03 2.45 -4.62
N PRO A 121 13.63 3.58 -4.16
CA PRO A 121 14.98 3.98 -4.57
C PRO A 121 16.11 3.06 -4.10
N THR A 122 15.86 2.17 -3.17
CA THR A 122 16.80 1.10 -2.75
C THR A 122 16.01 -0.10 -2.24
N ARG A 123 16.26 -1.25 -2.82
CA ARG A 123 15.71 -2.52 -2.33
C ARG A 123 16.47 -2.99 -1.10
N PRO A 124 15.87 -3.01 0.07
CA PRO A 124 16.01 -4.18 0.90
C PRO A 124 14.89 -5.13 0.48
N THR A 125 15.23 -6.20 -0.19
CA THR A 125 14.30 -7.30 -0.49
C THR A 125 13.73 -7.89 0.80
N VAL A 126 14.41 -7.72 1.91
CA VAL A 126 14.01 -8.13 3.26
C VAL A 126 14.33 -7.00 4.24
N LEU A 127 13.34 -6.58 4.99
CA LEU A 127 13.53 -5.63 6.10
C LEU A 127 14.03 -6.42 7.31
N VAL A 128 15.12 -5.98 7.94
CA VAL A 128 15.76 -6.69 9.04
C VAL A 128 15.94 -5.77 10.25
N ALA A 129 15.58 -6.28 11.43
CA ALA A 129 15.85 -5.67 12.72
C ALA A 129 16.33 -6.79 13.67
N GLY A 130 17.64 -6.88 13.92
CA GLY A 130 18.24 -7.99 14.62
C GLY A 130 17.93 -9.34 13.96
N ASP A 131 17.27 -10.23 14.69
CA ASP A 131 16.81 -11.54 14.20
C ASP A 131 15.41 -11.53 13.59
N LEU A 132 14.68 -10.39 13.66
CA LEU A 132 13.39 -10.21 13.02
C LEU A 132 13.56 -9.82 11.57
N ALA A 133 12.98 -10.60 10.66
CA ALA A 133 13.01 -10.33 9.22
C ALA A 133 11.59 -10.32 8.62
N VAL A 134 11.32 -9.33 7.78
CA VAL A 134 10.08 -9.19 7.02
C VAL A 134 10.42 -9.12 5.53
N ASP A 135 9.94 -10.08 4.77
CA ASP A 135 10.07 -10.14 3.31
C ASP A 135 8.76 -9.66 2.66
N PRO A 136 8.69 -8.42 2.16
CA PRO A 136 7.49 -7.89 1.52
C PRO A 136 7.12 -8.63 0.23
N ALA A 137 8.12 -9.11 -0.51
CA ALA A 137 7.90 -9.78 -1.79
C ALA A 137 7.24 -11.15 -1.61
N ARG A 138 7.60 -11.87 -0.54
CA ARG A 138 7.04 -13.19 -0.21
C ARG A 138 5.96 -13.14 0.85
N ARG A 139 5.67 -11.96 1.40
CA ARG A 139 4.77 -11.76 2.56
C ARG A 139 5.12 -12.70 3.72
N ARG A 140 6.39 -12.82 4.00
CA ARG A 140 6.93 -13.72 5.02
C ARG A 140 7.53 -12.93 6.16
N VAL A 141 7.19 -13.35 7.37
CA VAL A 141 7.82 -12.88 8.61
C VAL A 141 8.59 -14.04 9.21
N SER A 142 9.80 -13.78 9.69
CA SER A 142 10.55 -14.77 10.46
C SER A 142 11.33 -14.09 11.59
N ARG A 143 11.60 -14.84 12.64
CA ARG A 143 12.55 -14.48 13.68
C ARG A 143 13.61 -15.58 13.77
N GLY A 144 14.85 -15.21 13.40
CA GLY A 144 15.85 -16.21 13.07
C GLY A 144 15.37 -17.14 11.96
N GLU A 145 15.41 -18.45 12.18
CA GLU A 145 14.95 -19.46 11.24
C GLU A 145 13.44 -19.79 11.35
N ILE A 146 12.78 -19.29 12.40
CA ILE A 146 11.38 -19.61 12.70
C ILE A 146 10.46 -18.69 11.91
N VAL A 147 9.58 -19.28 11.08
CA VAL A 147 8.55 -18.55 10.34
C VAL A 147 7.39 -18.21 11.25
N VAL A 148 7.03 -16.93 11.31
CA VAL A 148 5.91 -16.42 12.10
C VAL A 148 4.71 -16.18 11.20
N ARG A 149 3.57 -16.80 11.53
CA ARG A 149 2.33 -16.60 10.78
C ARG A 149 1.59 -15.34 11.25
N VAL A 150 1.39 -14.42 10.32
CA VAL A 150 0.65 -13.18 10.54
C VAL A 150 -0.48 -13.06 9.52
N THR A 151 -1.55 -12.35 9.89
CA THR A 151 -2.62 -11.98 8.96
C THR A 151 -2.17 -10.87 8.01
N ALA A 152 -2.94 -10.57 6.97
CA ALA A 152 -2.64 -9.52 6.02
C ALA A 152 -2.49 -8.15 6.71
N ARG A 153 -3.37 -7.83 7.65
CA ARG A 153 -3.34 -6.55 8.39
C ARG A 153 -2.19 -6.49 9.38
N GLU A 154 -1.90 -7.57 10.10
CA GLU A 154 -0.72 -7.67 10.97
C GLU A 154 0.58 -7.51 10.17
N PHE A 155 0.63 -8.11 8.97
CA PHE A 155 1.77 -7.97 8.07
C PHE A 155 1.96 -6.51 7.64
N ALA A 156 0.89 -5.82 7.21
CA ALA A 156 0.93 -4.43 6.79
C ALA A 156 1.42 -3.50 7.93
N LEU A 157 0.91 -3.72 9.14
CA LEU A 157 1.36 -2.97 10.32
C LEU A 157 2.84 -3.23 10.63
N LEU A 158 3.26 -4.48 10.63
CA LEU A 158 4.66 -4.84 10.90
C LEU A 158 5.59 -4.30 9.82
N GLU A 159 5.22 -4.40 8.55
CA GLU A 159 5.99 -3.83 7.44
C GLU A 159 6.14 -2.31 7.60
N PHE A 160 5.06 -1.60 7.95
CA PHE A 160 5.11 -0.16 8.20
C PHE A 160 6.06 0.20 9.35
N LEU A 161 5.98 -0.52 10.46
CA LEU A 161 6.90 -0.33 11.60
C LEU A 161 8.35 -0.64 11.23
N MET A 162 8.61 -1.70 10.45
CA MET A 162 9.94 -2.08 9.99
C MET A 162 10.55 -1.06 9.03
N ARG A 163 9.76 -0.41 8.20
CA ARG A 163 10.21 0.68 7.32
C ARG A 163 10.63 1.92 8.11
N ASN A 164 10.00 2.14 9.27
CA ASN A 164 10.28 3.24 10.19
C ASN A 164 11.04 2.77 11.44
N ARG A 165 11.81 1.68 11.34
CA ARG A 165 12.52 1.13 12.50
C ARG A 165 13.50 2.14 13.12
N GLY A 166 13.47 2.23 14.43
CA GLY A 166 14.24 3.22 15.21
C GLY A 166 13.47 4.52 15.46
N ASP A 167 12.52 4.88 14.61
CA ASP A 167 11.72 6.08 14.75
C ASP A 167 10.40 5.82 15.49
N VAL A 168 9.89 6.85 16.15
CA VAL A 168 8.58 6.80 16.80
C VAL A 168 7.51 7.19 15.78
N VAL A 169 6.56 6.30 15.55
CA VAL A 169 5.41 6.53 14.67
C VAL A 169 4.15 6.74 15.50
N SER A 170 3.40 7.81 15.23
CA SER A 170 2.16 8.10 15.92
C SER A 170 1.04 7.13 15.56
N LYS A 171 0.05 6.94 16.43
CA LYS A 171 -1.15 6.15 16.12
C LYS A 171 -1.85 6.65 14.85
N ARG A 172 -1.90 7.97 14.66
CA ARG A 172 -2.49 8.58 13.47
C ARG A 172 -1.73 8.17 12.21
N ALA A 173 -0.41 8.29 12.21
CA ALA A 173 0.42 7.87 11.08
C ALA A 173 0.27 6.37 10.77
N ILE A 174 0.12 5.52 11.80
CA ILE A 174 -0.16 4.10 11.61
C ILE A 174 -1.52 3.90 10.93
N ILE A 175 -2.58 4.57 11.41
CA ILE A 175 -3.92 4.47 10.83
C ILE A 175 -3.87 4.91 9.35
N ASP A 176 -3.32 6.07 9.07
CA ASP A 176 -3.28 6.65 7.73
C ASP A 176 -2.50 5.78 6.70
N ASN A 177 -1.59 4.91 7.16
CA ASN A 177 -0.78 4.05 6.28
C ASN A 177 -1.15 2.57 6.28
N VAL A 178 -1.90 2.11 7.28
CA VAL A 178 -2.27 0.68 7.44
C VAL A 178 -3.77 0.48 7.29
N TRP A 179 -4.59 1.49 7.58
CA TRP A 179 -6.03 1.52 7.33
C TRP A 179 -6.36 2.56 6.25
N ASP A 180 -7.56 2.50 5.68
CA ASP A 180 -8.01 3.47 4.69
C ASP A 180 -8.40 4.82 5.32
N ALA A 181 -8.51 5.88 4.49
CA ALA A 181 -8.86 7.23 4.94
C ALA A 181 -10.31 7.33 5.47
N HIS A 182 -11.16 6.36 5.15
CA HIS A 182 -12.56 6.28 5.62
C HIS A 182 -12.70 5.37 6.84
N PHE A 183 -11.58 5.07 7.51
CA PHE A 183 -11.62 4.29 8.74
C PHE A 183 -12.27 5.12 9.86
N ASP A 184 -13.58 4.91 10.06
CA ASP A 184 -14.37 5.50 11.13
C ASP A 184 -14.30 4.72 12.45
N GLY A 185 -13.42 3.72 12.53
CA GLY A 185 -13.27 2.87 13.70
C GLY A 185 -12.51 3.54 14.85
N ASP A 186 -12.60 2.93 16.02
CA ASP A 186 -11.88 3.37 17.21
C ASP A 186 -10.36 3.33 16.97
N PRO A 187 -9.63 4.45 17.19
CA PRO A 187 -8.17 4.49 17.09
C PRO A 187 -7.45 3.46 17.98
N ASN A 188 -8.13 2.88 18.97
CA ASN A 188 -7.62 1.80 19.82
C ASN A 188 -7.40 0.48 19.03
N ILE A 189 -7.88 0.38 17.79
CA ILE A 189 -7.58 -0.74 16.90
C ILE A 189 -6.07 -0.96 16.75
N VAL A 190 -5.28 0.12 16.73
CA VAL A 190 -3.82 0.04 16.66
C VAL A 190 -3.26 -0.74 17.85
N GLU A 191 -3.76 -0.46 19.06
CA GLU A 191 -3.31 -1.14 20.29
C GLU A 191 -3.62 -2.63 20.24
N VAL A 192 -4.79 -3.01 19.71
CA VAL A 192 -5.19 -4.40 19.54
C VAL A 192 -4.23 -5.13 18.62
N TYR A 193 -3.93 -4.56 17.44
CA TYR A 193 -3.02 -5.18 16.48
C TYR A 193 -1.56 -5.19 16.95
N ILE A 194 -1.11 -4.16 17.67
CA ILE A 194 0.18 -4.18 18.35
C ILE A 194 0.23 -5.33 19.36
N GLY A 195 -0.83 -5.53 20.14
CA GLY A 195 -0.95 -6.66 21.05
C GLY A 195 -0.89 -8.02 20.32
N TYR A 196 -1.54 -8.14 19.17
CA TYR A 196 -1.47 -9.37 18.36
C TYR A 196 -0.06 -9.62 17.83
N LEU A 197 0.63 -8.60 17.34
CA LEU A 197 2.01 -8.72 16.87
C LEU A 197 2.96 -9.12 18.01
N ARG A 198 2.90 -8.45 19.15
CA ARG A 198 3.74 -8.80 20.31
C ARG A 198 3.63 -10.25 20.73
N ARG A 199 2.40 -10.79 20.76
CA ARG A 199 2.15 -12.20 21.06
C ARG A 199 2.75 -13.15 20.03
N LYS A 200 3.03 -12.69 18.82
CA LYS A 200 3.58 -13.53 17.74
C LYS A 200 5.06 -13.36 17.52
N ILE A 201 5.58 -12.13 17.64
CA ILE A 201 6.98 -11.84 17.30
C ILE A 201 7.85 -11.53 18.51
N ASP A 202 7.28 -11.22 19.68
CA ASP A 202 8.02 -10.83 20.87
C ASP A 202 7.93 -11.91 21.98
N GLU A 203 6.75 -12.15 22.51
CA GLU A 203 6.54 -13.03 23.67
C GLU A 203 7.13 -14.44 23.49
N PRO A 204 6.93 -15.15 22.35
CA PRO A 204 7.47 -16.49 22.18
C PRO A 204 9.00 -16.55 22.12
N PHE A 205 9.63 -15.39 21.87
CA PHE A 205 11.08 -15.30 21.69
C PHE A 205 11.78 -14.55 22.84
N GLY A 206 11.03 -14.13 23.87
CA GLY A 206 11.56 -13.33 24.98
C GLY A 206 12.12 -11.99 24.52
N ARG A 207 11.48 -11.37 23.52
CA ARG A 207 11.90 -10.12 22.88
C ARG A 207 10.90 -8.99 23.15
N ALA A 208 11.31 -7.76 22.85
CA ALA A 208 10.50 -6.54 22.98
C ALA A 208 10.75 -5.59 21.79
N ALA A 209 10.56 -6.12 20.55
CA ALA A 209 10.80 -5.36 19.33
C ALA A 209 9.87 -4.16 19.22
N ILE A 210 8.57 -4.33 19.55
CA ILE A 210 7.61 -3.24 19.48
C ILE A 210 7.52 -2.55 20.84
N GLN A 211 8.02 -1.34 20.92
CA GLN A 211 8.04 -0.49 22.11
C GLN A 211 6.88 0.50 22.09
N THR A 212 6.31 0.83 23.26
CA THR A 212 5.31 1.89 23.42
C THR A 212 5.97 3.15 23.92
N GLU A 213 5.89 4.22 23.15
CA GLU A 213 6.32 5.56 23.57
C GLU A 213 5.09 6.33 24.07
N ARG A 214 4.94 6.44 25.38
CA ARG A 214 3.74 7.00 26.03
C ARG A 214 3.44 8.41 25.51
N GLY A 215 2.20 8.60 25.06
CA GLY A 215 1.72 9.87 24.50
C GLY A 215 2.21 10.17 23.08
N MET A 216 3.14 9.41 22.49
CA MET A 216 3.69 9.64 21.16
C MET A 216 3.31 8.57 20.15
N GLY A 217 3.29 7.28 20.55
CA GLY A 217 2.96 6.20 19.62
C GLY A 217 3.79 4.93 19.87
N TYR A 218 4.32 4.36 18.79
CA TYR A 218 5.08 3.10 18.82
C TYR A 218 6.38 3.23 18.05
N ARG A 219 7.37 2.47 18.49
CA ARG A 219 8.67 2.34 17.81
C ARG A 219 9.01 0.87 17.68
N LEU A 220 9.52 0.47 16.53
CA LEU A 220 10.19 -0.81 16.39
C LEU A 220 11.67 -0.62 16.66
N ALA A 221 12.21 -1.36 17.63
CA ALA A 221 13.63 -1.30 17.98
C ALA A 221 14.50 -1.67 16.77
N ALA A 222 15.54 -0.89 16.51
CA ALA A 222 16.41 -1.06 15.35
C ALA A 222 17.15 -2.42 15.36
N ASP A 223 17.40 -2.96 16.54
CA ASP A 223 18.08 -4.24 16.81
C ASP A 223 17.10 -5.43 16.98
N GLY A 224 15.78 -5.20 16.88
CA GLY A 224 14.75 -6.24 17.00
C GLY A 224 14.37 -6.58 18.44
N GLY A 225 14.87 -5.84 19.44
CA GLY A 225 14.49 -5.91 20.86
C GLY A 225 15.03 -7.09 21.63
#